data_1dc2953adbdf842b929d86d3a5013be8
#
_entry.id   1dc2953adbdf842b929d86d3a5013be8
#
_cell.length_a   1.000
_cell.length_b   1.000
_cell.length_c   1.000
_cell.angle_alpha   90.00
_cell.angle_beta   90.00
_cell.angle_gamma   90.00
#
_symmetry.space_group_name_H-M   'P 1'
#
loop_
_entity.id
_entity.type
_entity.pdbx_description
1 polymer ?
#
loop_
_entity_poly.entity_id
_entity_poly.type
_entity_poly.pdbx_seq_one_letter_code
_entity_poly.pdbx_strand_id
1 'polypeptide(L)'
;MDAAETEARLTMKFLYVLVSDVKDIFYEQTLVSVVSLRHYNPGASISLLVDDGTDANLINFRGKIRDLVDEYRTVKFAKEISNKVRSRLLKTDMRNLIEGDFLYIDGDTAIVDSLEAPFSEWCDVAAVADLHARENDWYHKKHKLINARIKKLNFTLSLKNLYFNGGLIFAKDSPKAKEFFDKWHELYLHCVENGIDVDQLSLNEANRVLGFPLKELPGEWNC
;
A
#
# COMPACT_ATOMS: atom_id res chain seq x y z
N MET A 1 38.83 1.68 4.41
CA MET A 1 37.36 1.46 4.38
C MET A 1 37.16 0.00 4.11
N ASP A 2 36.72 -0.72 5.14
CA ASP A 2 36.64 -2.18 5.11
C ASP A 2 35.47 -2.64 4.24
N ALA A 3 35.74 -3.65 3.39
CA ALA A 3 34.73 -4.30 2.53
C ALA A 3 33.58 -4.97 3.34
N ALA A 4 33.71 -5.09 4.67
CA ALA A 4 32.71 -5.65 5.56
C ALA A 4 31.60 -4.65 5.94
N GLU A 5 31.80 -3.34 5.76
CA GLU A 5 30.77 -2.33 6.03
C GLU A 5 29.77 -2.14 4.87
N THR A 6 30.02 -2.76 3.71
CA THR A 6 29.18 -2.64 2.52
C THR A 6 28.07 -3.71 2.47
N GLU A 7 28.08 -4.72 3.33
CA GLU A 7 27.17 -5.88 3.24
C GLU A 7 25.87 -5.79 4.07
N ALA A 8 25.65 -4.74 4.82
CA ALA A 8 24.45 -4.61 5.66
C ALA A 8 23.52 -3.46 5.26
N ARG A 9 23.50 -3.03 4.00
CA ARG A 9 22.34 -2.32 3.50
C ARG A 9 21.23 -3.36 3.34
N LEU A 10 20.35 -3.45 4.35
CA LEU A 10 19.05 -4.11 4.21
C LEU A 10 18.39 -3.49 2.98
N THR A 11 18.42 -4.21 1.87
CA THR A 11 17.83 -3.76 0.61
C THR A 11 16.33 -3.65 0.86
N MET A 12 15.81 -2.43 0.83
CA MET A 12 14.37 -2.15 0.90
C MET A 12 13.65 -3.01 -0.13
N LYS A 13 12.58 -3.68 0.30
CA LYS A 13 11.71 -4.47 -0.58
C LYS A 13 10.70 -3.57 -1.27
N PHE A 14 10.35 -3.88 -2.50
CA PHE A 14 9.19 -3.31 -3.18
C PHE A 14 8.03 -4.29 -3.03
N LEU A 15 6.94 -3.84 -2.44
CA LEU A 15 5.82 -4.69 -2.08
C LEU A 15 4.59 -4.39 -2.94
N TYR A 16 4.01 -5.44 -3.49
CA TYR A 16 2.72 -5.40 -4.18
C TYR A 16 1.68 -6.25 -3.46
N VAL A 17 0.43 -5.83 -3.54
CA VAL A 17 -0.74 -6.62 -3.16
C VAL A 17 -1.61 -6.83 -4.41
N LEU A 18 -1.87 -8.08 -4.76
CA LEU A 18 -2.72 -8.45 -5.89
C LEU A 18 -3.87 -9.33 -5.44
N VAL A 19 -5.09 -8.83 -5.57
CA VAL A 19 -6.33 -9.61 -5.51
C VAL A 19 -7.07 -9.41 -6.81
N SER A 20 -7.13 -10.48 -7.63
CA SER A 20 -7.61 -10.43 -9.01
C SER A 20 -8.29 -11.73 -9.40
N ASP A 21 -9.28 -11.62 -10.26
CA ASP A 21 -9.89 -12.77 -10.92
C ASP A 21 -9.76 -12.67 -12.45
N VAL A 22 -10.37 -13.60 -13.19
CA VAL A 22 -10.27 -13.63 -14.65
C VAL A 22 -11.12 -12.58 -15.36
N LYS A 23 -11.88 -11.76 -14.64
CA LYS A 23 -12.82 -10.77 -15.18
C LYS A 23 -12.35 -9.34 -15.01
N ASP A 24 -11.38 -9.11 -14.12
CA ASP A 24 -10.81 -7.78 -13.87
C ASP A 24 -9.45 -7.61 -14.60
N ILE A 25 -8.89 -6.41 -14.54
CA ILE A 25 -7.62 -6.05 -15.17
C ILE A 25 -6.49 -5.84 -14.15
N PHE A 26 -6.71 -6.16 -12.88
CA PHE A 26 -5.73 -5.86 -11.82
C PHE A 26 -4.45 -6.67 -11.97
N TYR A 27 -4.56 -7.91 -12.49
CA TYR A 27 -3.39 -8.72 -12.83
C TYR A 27 -2.53 -8.03 -13.89
N GLU A 28 -3.13 -7.58 -14.99
CA GLU A 28 -2.43 -6.94 -16.11
C GLU A 28 -1.78 -5.64 -15.68
N GLN A 29 -2.47 -4.84 -14.86
CA GLN A 29 -1.92 -3.61 -14.28
C GLN A 29 -0.71 -3.93 -13.39
N THR A 30 -0.85 -4.86 -12.44
CA THR A 30 0.25 -5.26 -11.55
C THR A 30 1.43 -5.84 -12.33
N LEU A 31 1.17 -6.63 -13.38
CA LEU A 31 2.22 -7.16 -14.24
C LEU A 31 3.01 -6.03 -14.92
N VAL A 32 2.33 -5.03 -15.47
CA VAL A 32 2.98 -3.85 -16.08
C VAL A 32 3.81 -3.11 -15.04
N SER A 33 3.27 -2.89 -13.84
CA SER A 33 3.97 -2.23 -12.75
C SER A 33 5.25 -2.98 -12.36
N VAL A 34 5.17 -4.29 -12.11
CA VAL A 34 6.32 -5.14 -11.76
C VAL A 34 7.37 -5.15 -12.87
N VAL A 35 6.96 -5.27 -14.14
CA VAL A 35 7.88 -5.26 -15.29
C VAL A 35 8.57 -3.89 -15.41
N SER A 36 7.83 -2.78 -15.26
CA SER A 36 8.42 -1.44 -15.30
C SER A 36 9.39 -1.22 -14.13
N LEU A 37 9.05 -1.70 -12.93
CA LEU A 37 9.95 -1.66 -11.78
C LEU A 37 11.26 -2.41 -12.07
N ARG A 38 11.18 -3.64 -12.58
CA ARG A 38 12.37 -4.43 -12.98
C ARG A 38 13.21 -3.74 -14.05
N HIS A 39 12.57 -3.05 -14.99
CA HIS A 39 13.27 -2.34 -16.07
C HIS A 39 14.14 -1.20 -15.53
N TYR A 40 13.59 -0.36 -14.67
CA TYR A 40 14.30 0.80 -14.11
C TYR A 40 15.14 0.46 -12.87
N ASN A 41 14.82 -0.65 -12.18
CA ASN A 41 15.47 -1.09 -10.94
C ASN A 41 15.79 -2.60 -11.03
N PRO A 42 16.76 -3.02 -11.86
CA PRO A 42 17.01 -4.44 -12.14
C PRO A 42 17.43 -5.25 -10.90
N GLY A 43 18.00 -4.60 -9.88
CA GLY A 43 18.39 -5.20 -8.62
C GLY A 43 17.31 -5.13 -7.52
N ALA A 44 16.09 -4.67 -7.84
CA ALA A 44 15.02 -4.52 -6.85
C ALA A 44 14.63 -5.87 -6.22
N SER A 45 14.48 -5.93 -4.91
CA SER A 45 13.85 -7.06 -4.22
C SER A 45 12.33 -6.85 -4.24
N ILE A 46 11.58 -7.71 -4.90
CA ILE A 46 10.13 -7.57 -5.10
C ILE A 46 9.37 -8.66 -4.33
N SER A 47 8.44 -8.25 -3.47
CA SER A 47 7.51 -9.14 -2.76
C SER A 47 6.10 -8.97 -3.31
N LEU A 48 5.38 -10.07 -3.48
CA LEU A 48 3.98 -10.08 -3.93
C LEU A 48 3.10 -10.83 -2.94
N LEU A 49 2.13 -10.13 -2.35
CA LEU A 49 1.08 -10.70 -1.52
C LEU A 49 -0.17 -10.93 -2.37
N VAL A 50 -0.73 -12.13 -2.29
CA VAL A 50 -1.99 -12.48 -2.97
C VAL A 50 -2.96 -13.17 -2.01
N ASP A 51 -4.26 -13.16 -2.32
CA ASP A 51 -5.21 -14.05 -1.66
C ASP A 51 -5.25 -15.43 -2.34
N ASP A 52 -5.83 -16.42 -1.65
CA ASP A 52 -5.97 -17.79 -2.16
C ASP A 52 -6.81 -17.89 -3.42
N GLY A 53 -7.79 -16.98 -3.60
CA GLY A 53 -8.59 -16.91 -4.83
C GLY A 53 -7.75 -16.46 -6.04
N THR A 54 -6.93 -15.44 -5.86
CA THR A 54 -5.99 -14.97 -6.89
C THR A 54 -4.95 -16.04 -7.20
N ASP A 55 -4.36 -16.65 -6.18
CA ASP A 55 -3.35 -17.71 -6.35
C ASP A 55 -3.86 -18.87 -7.21
N ALA A 56 -5.11 -19.31 -6.98
CA ALA A 56 -5.76 -20.33 -7.79
C ALA A 56 -5.98 -19.93 -9.26
N ASN A 57 -6.08 -18.62 -9.55
CA ASN A 57 -6.27 -18.07 -10.90
C ASN A 57 -4.95 -17.71 -11.60
N LEU A 58 -3.81 -17.73 -10.90
CA LEU A 58 -2.49 -17.50 -11.48
C LEU A 58 -1.94 -18.79 -12.13
N ILE A 59 -2.62 -19.24 -13.19
CA ILE A 59 -2.25 -20.42 -14.00
C ILE A 59 -1.77 -19.97 -15.39
N ASN A 60 -1.08 -20.85 -16.10
CA ASN A 60 -0.57 -20.63 -17.45
C ASN A 60 0.21 -19.30 -17.55
N PHE A 61 -0.16 -18.44 -18.49
CA PHE A 61 0.50 -17.16 -18.71
C PHE A 61 0.44 -16.26 -17.45
N ARG A 62 -0.68 -16.22 -16.75
CA ARG A 62 -0.81 -15.41 -15.52
C ARG A 62 0.11 -15.89 -14.39
N GLY A 63 0.47 -17.16 -14.38
CA GLY A 63 1.42 -17.72 -13.41
C GLY A 63 2.83 -17.15 -13.52
N LYS A 64 3.21 -16.59 -14.70
CA LYS A 64 4.55 -16.02 -14.94
C LYS A 64 4.88 -14.82 -14.06
N ILE A 65 3.92 -14.18 -13.43
CA ILE A 65 4.21 -13.09 -12.47
C ILE A 65 5.07 -13.59 -11.30
N ARG A 66 4.96 -14.90 -10.94
CA ARG A 66 5.79 -15.51 -9.89
C ARG A 66 7.27 -15.54 -10.25
N ASP A 67 7.61 -15.60 -11.55
CA ASP A 67 9.00 -15.61 -12.04
C ASP A 67 9.63 -14.21 -12.00
N LEU A 68 8.82 -13.16 -11.80
CA LEU A 68 9.25 -11.76 -11.78
C LEU A 68 9.45 -11.20 -10.37
N VAL A 69 9.06 -11.95 -9.33
CA VAL A 69 9.14 -11.53 -7.93
C VAL A 69 10.09 -12.44 -7.15
N ASP A 70 10.71 -11.91 -6.09
CA ASP A 70 11.67 -12.64 -5.28
C ASP A 70 11.01 -13.33 -4.08
N GLU A 71 9.90 -12.76 -3.60
CA GLU A 71 9.09 -13.30 -2.51
C GLU A 71 7.62 -13.34 -2.94
N TYR A 72 6.99 -14.49 -2.76
CA TYR A 72 5.58 -14.71 -3.09
C TYR A 72 4.86 -15.30 -1.89
N ARG A 73 3.78 -14.67 -1.45
CA ARG A 73 3.03 -15.12 -0.27
C ARG A 73 1.54 -15.12 -0.53
N THR A 74 0.89 -16.24 -0.21
CA THR A 74 -0.56 -16.41 -0.29
C THR A 74 -1.19 -16.33 1.09
N VAL A 75 -2.28 -15.55 1.22
CA VAL A 75 -3.08 -15.43 2.43
C VAL A 75 -4.48 -15.95 2.17
N LYS A 76 -5.01 -16.77 3.07
CA LYS A 76 -6.35 -17.35 2.96
C LYS A 76 -7.41 -16.44 3.56
N PHE A 77 -8.52 -16.31 2.88
CA PHE A 77 -9.69 -15.57 3.34
C PHE A 77 -10.96 -16.43 3.31
N ALA A 78 -11.93 -16.06 4.13
CA ALA A 78 -13.28 -16.63 4.03
C ALA A 78 -13.90 -16.24 2.68
N LYS A 79 -14.67 -17.19 2.07
CA LYS A 79 -15.22 -17.04 0.71
C LYS A 79 -16.20 -15.87 0.58
N GLU A 80 -16.85 -15.51 1.66
CA GLU A 80 -17.88 -14.46 1.74
C GLU A 80 -17.28 -13.03 1.64
N ILE A 81 -15.97 -12.91 1.85
CA ILE A 81 -15.28 -11.61 1.77
C ILE A 81 -15.04 -11.27 0.30
N SER A 82 -15.51 -10.11 -0.14
CA SER A 82 -15.33 -9.65 -1.52
C SER A 82 -13.86 -9.40 -1.86
N ASN A 83 -13.47 -9.55 -3.13
CA ASN A 83 -12.10 -9.30 -3.62
C ASN A 83 -11.62 -7.89 -3.22
N LYS A 84 -12.49 -6.90 -3.31
CA LYS A 84 -12.16 -5.52 -2.92
C LYS A 84 -11.79 -5.41 -1.44
N VAL A 85 -12.52 -6.06 -0.55
CA VAL A 85 -12.23 -6.06 0.88
C VAL A 85 -10.97 -6.86 1.17
N ARG A 86 -10.77 -8.04 0.55
CA ARG A 86 -9.55 -8.86 0.70
C ARG A 86 -8.29 -8.08 0.32
N SER A 87 -8.32 -7.37 -0.82
CA SER A 87 -7.20 -6.52 -1.25
C SER A 87 -6.81 -5.49 -0.19
N ARG A 88 -7.80 -4.85 0.43
CA ARG A 88 -7.54 -3.84 1.47
C ARG A 88 -7.17 -4.45 2.81
N LEU A 89 -7.68 -5.63 3.15
CA LEU A 89 -7.24 -6.37 4.33
C LEU A 89 -5.77 -6.75 4.21
N LEU A 90 -5.33 -7.27 3.06
CA LEU A 90 -3.91 -7.53 2.79
C LEU A 90 -3.06 -6.27 2.91
N LYS A 91 -3.52 -5.17 2.30
CA LYS A 91 -2.83 -3.88 2.30
C LYS A 91 -2.67 -3.30 3.70
N THR A 92 -3.72 -3.32 4.50
CA THR A 92 -3.68 -2.76 5.86
C THR A 92 -2.91 -3.63 6.85
N ASP A 93 -2.73 -4.93 6.55
CA ASP A 93 -2.01 -5.90 7.39
C ASP A 93 -0.59 -6.22 6.89
N MET A 94 -0.13 -5.58 5.80
CA MET A 94 1.12 -5.95 5.12
C MET A 94 2.35 -5.89 6.03
N ARG A 95 2.41 -5.01 7.06
CA ARG A 95 3.53 -4.97 8.01
C ARG A 95 3.62 -6.21 8.89
N ASN A 96 2.51 -6.89 9.15
CA ASN A 96 2.49 -8.18 9.86
C ASN A 96 2.81 -9.36 8.94
N LEU A 97 2.77 -9.15 7.63
CA LEU A 97 2.96 -10.19 6.63
C LEU A 97 4.37 -10.18 6.02
N ILE A 98 5.08 -9.06 6.03
CA ILE A 98 6.39 -8.89 5.37
C ILE A 98 7.43 -8.46 6.39
N GLU A 99 8.57 -9.14 6.41
CA GLU A 99 9.73 -8.78 7.20
C GLU A 99 10.64 -7.79 6.45
N GLY A 100 11.42 -6.99 7.18
CA GLY A 100 12.31 -5.96 6.61
C GLY A 100 11.58 -4.69 6.20
N ASP A 101 12.34 -3.66 5.81
CA ASP A 101 11.80 -2.40 5.30
C ASP A 101 11.17 -2.61 3.92
N PHE A 102 10.04 -1.94 3.64
CA PHE A 102 9.44 -2.02 2.31
C PHE A 102 8.83 -0.70 1.85
N LEU A 103 8.77 -0.55 0.52
CA LEU A 103 7.96 0.42 -0.18
C LEU A 103 6.80 -0.30 -0.87
N TYR A 104 5.58 -0.12 -0.36
CA TYR A 104 4.38 -0.60 -1.01
C TYR A 104 4.02 0.28 -2.21
N ILE A 105 3.63 -0.35 -3.31
CA ILE A 105 3.22 0.30 -4.56
C ILE A 105 1.89 -0.32 -5.01
N ASP A 106 0.86 0.52 -5.29
CA ASP A 106 -0.39 0.06 -5.90
C ASP A 106 -0.12 -0.52 -7.30
N GLY A 107 -0.77 -1.64 -7.62
CA GLY A 107 -0.54 -2.38 -8.87
C GLY A 107 -0.93 -1.65 -10.16
N ASP A 108 -1.68 -0.54 -10.09
CA ASP A 108 -2.05 0.30 -11.22
C ASP A 108 -1.06 1.45 -11.49
N THR A 109 0.11 1.39 -10.89
CA THR A 109 1.21 2.36 -11.04
C THR A 109 2.23 1.87 -12.08
N ALA A 110 2.71 2.72 -12.97
CA ALA A 110 3.85 2.44 -13.85
C ALA A 110 5.10 3.15 -13.33
N ILE A 111 6.19 2.42 -13.17
CA ILE A 111 7.49 2.97 -12.77
C ILE A 111 8.20 3.50 -14.02
N VAL A 112 8.61 4.76 -13.98
CA VAL A 112 9.19 5.46 -15.15
C VAL A 112 10.64 5.93 -14.93
N ASP A 113 11.18 5.71 -13.72
CA ASP A 113 12.55 6.06 -13.36
C ASP A 113 13.08 5.17 -12.23
N SER A 114 14.37 5.31 -11.89
CA SER A 114 14.98 4.64 -10.76
C SER A 114 14.38 5.13 -9.44
N LEU A 115 14.04 4.19 -8.55
CA LEU A 115 13.50 4.47 -7.22
C LEU A 115 14.61 4.38 -6.18
N GLU A 116 15.42 5.40 -6.06
CA GLU A 116 16.41 5.53 -4.98
C GLU A 116 15.77 6.15 -3.76
N ALA A 117 15.68 5.38 -2.67
CA ALA A 117 14.94 5.79 -1.49
C ALA A 117 15.81 5.87 -0.24
N PRO A 118 16.20 7.07 0.22
CA PRO A 118 16.87 7.27 1.50
C PRO A 118 15.90 7.29 2.70
N PHE A 119 14.65 6.83 2.55
CA PHE A 119 13.58 7.01 3.56
C PHE A 119 13.85 6.30 4.88
N SER A 120 14.56 5.16 4.85
CA SER A 120 14.81 4.34 6.03
C SER A 120 15.62 5.05 7.13
N GLU A 121 16.28 6.16 6.80
CA GLU A 121 17.14 6.84 7.76
C GLU A 121 16.39 7.82 8.68
N TRP A 122 15.21 8.33 8.26
CA TRP A 122 14.56 9.45 8.96
C TRP A 122 13.08 9.25 9.33
N CYS A 123 12.43 8.16 8.93
CA CYS A 123 11.04 7.91 9.31
C CYS A 123 10.71 6.43 9.50
N ASP A 124 9.68 6.13 10.29
CA ASP A 124 9.15 4.77 10.46
C ASP A 124 8.09 4.47 9.40
N VAL A 125 7.27 5.47 9.03
CA VAL A 125 6.22 5.37 8.02
C VAL A 125 6.12 6.66 7.21
N ALA A 126 5.93 6.53 5.90
CA ALA A 126 5.73 7.68 5.01
C ALA A 126 4.75 7.34 3.87
N ALA A 127 4.06 8.36 3.35
CA ALA A 127 3.15 8.22 2.23
C ALA A 127 3.10 9.53 1.41
N VAL A 128 2.58 9.46 0.19
CA VAL A 128 2.37 10.65 -0.65
C VAL A 128 1.06 11.34 -0.25
N ALA A 129 1.06 12.68 -0.21
CA ALA A 129 -0.15 13.44 -0.01
C ALA A 129 -1.11 13.30 -1.21
N ASP A 130 -2.41 13.19 -0.95
CA ASP A 130 -3.46 13.21 -1.99
C ASP A 130 -3.63 14.65 -2.50
N LEU A 131 -2.78 15.05 -3.44
CA LEU A 131 -2.77 16.40 -4.02
C LEU A 131 -3.98 16.67 -4.92
N HIS A 132 -4.60 15.63 -5.51
CA HIS A 132 -5.83 15.77 -6.27
C HIS A 132 -7.02 16.23 -5.42
N ALA A 133 -6.84 16.22 -4.12
CA ALA A 133 -7.81 16.69 -3.16
C ALA A 133 -7.85 18.24 -3.02
N ARG A 134 -6.96 19.02 -3.64
CA ARG A 134 -6.76 20.43 -3.25
C ARG A 134 -7.48 21.51 -4.08
N GLU A 135 -7.85 21.31 -5.37
CA GLU A 135 -8.17 22.48 -6.21
C GLU A 135 -9.29 22.40 -7.27
N ASN A 136 -10.21 21.42 -7.33
CA ASN A 136 -11.24 21.33 -8.37
C ASN A 136 -12.67 21.14 -7.86
N ASP A 137 -13.70 21.46 -8.71
CA ASP A 137 -15.13 21.19 -8.46
C ASP A 137 -15.44 19.72 -8.13
N TRP A 138 -14.63 18.79 -8.66
CA TRP A 138 -14.65 17.38 -8.32
C TRP A 138 -14.28 17.15 -6.85
N TYR A 139 -13.41 17.96 -6.30
CA TYR A 139 -13.00 18.02 -4.90
C TYR A 139 -14.18 18.27 -3.95
N HIS A 140 -15.08 19.20 -4.27
CA HIS A 140 -16.24 19.48 -3.42
C HIS A 140 -17.20 18.30 -3.30
N LYS A 141 -17.42 17.52 -4.37
CA LYS A 141 -18.26 16.31 -4.33
C LYS A 141 -17.58 15.19 -3.54
N LYS A 142 -16.28 14.97 -3.78
CA LYS A 142 -15.47 13.98 -3.05
C LYS A 142 -15.43 14.34 -1.56
N HIS A 143 -15.25 15.62 -1.21
CA HIS A 143 -15.26 16.12 0.16
C HIS A 143 -16.59 15.88 0.89
N LYS A 144 -17.72 16.11 0.25
CA LYS A 144 -19.04 15.83 0.84
C LYS A 144 -19.19 14.36 1.20
N LEU A 145 -18.78 13.47 0.28
CA LEU A 145 -18.83 12.03 0.49
C LEU A 145 -17.86 11.59 1.60
N ILE A 146 -16.64 12.10 1.60
CA ILE A 146 -15.64 11.81 2.64
C ILE A 146 -16.15 12.28 4.00
N ASN A 147 -16.65 13.52 4.12
CA ASN A 147 -17.19 14.06 5.37
C ASN A 147 -18.40 13.26 5.88
N ALA A 148 -19.28 12.78 4.98
CA ALA A 148 -20.40 11.92 5.37
C ALA A 148 -19.92 10.57 5.94
N ARG A 149 -18.85 9.98 5.34
CA ARG A 149 -18.24 8.75 5.83
C ARG A 149 -17.53 8.95 7.16
N ILE A 150 -16.77 10.05 7.32
CA ILE A 150 -16.13 10.45 8.58
C ILE A 150 -17.17 10.49 9.70
N LYS A 151 -18.29 11.18 9.45
CA LYS A 151 -19.41 11.28 10.42
C LYS A 151 -20.03 9.91 10.73
N LYS A 152 -20.26 9.07 9.71
CA LYS A 152 -20.84 7.73 9.88
C LYS A 152 -19.94 6.83 10.73
N LEU A 153 -18.63 6.93 10.60
CA LEU A 153 -17.64 6.15 11.32
C LEU A 153 -17.29 6.71 12.70
N ASN A 154 -17.83 7.87 13.07
CA ASN A 154 -17.40 8.64 14.25
C ASN A 154 -15.89 8.95 14.25
N PHE A 155 -15.29 9.06 13.08
CA PHE A 155 -13.90 9.50 12.94
C PHE A 155 -13.80 11.00 13.22
N THR A 156 -12.60 11.43 13.64
CA THR A 156 -12.35 12.84 14.01
C THR A 156 -11.28 13.48 13.13
N LEU A 157 -10.84 12.79 12.06
CA LEU A 157 -9.94 13.39 11.07
C LEU A 157 -10.57 14.62 10.42
N SER A 158 -9.73 15.58 10.06
CA SER A 158 -10.13 16.81 9.36
C SER A 158 -9.43 16.90 8.02
N LEU A 159 -10.19 17.15 6.94
CA LEU A 159 -9.64 17.38 5.60
C LEU A 159 -8.93 18.74 5.46
N LYS A 160 -8.88 19.55 6.51
CA LYS A 160 -8.03 20.75 6.58
C LYS A 160 -6.56 20.40 6.82
N ASN A 161 -6.30 19.21 7.35
CA ASN A 161 -4.95 18.69 7.55
C ASN A 161 -4.47 17.99 6.26
N LEU A 162 -3.18 17.66 6.23
CA LEU A 162 -2.62 16.84 5.18
C LEU A 162 -3.36 15.50 5.11
N TYR A 163 -3.83 15.14 3.91
CA TYR A 163 -4.57 13.91 3.65
C TYR A 163 -3.72 13.04 2.72
N PHE A 164 -3.38 11.84 3.17
CA PHE A 164 -2.47 10.95 2.46
C PHE A 164 -3.20 10.01 1.50
N ASN A 165 -2.56 9.73 0.39
CA ASN A 165 -2.93 8.66 -0.55
C ASN A 165 -2.34 7.33 -0.06
N GLY A 166 -3.08 6.24 -0.23
CA GLY A 166 -2.61 4.92 0.16
C GLY A 166 -1.88 4.15 -0.95
N GLY A 167 -1.68 4.72 -2.13
CA GLY A 167 -1.12 4.02 -3.29
C GLY A 167 0.39 3.80 -3.23
N LEU A 168 1.10 4.59 -2.40
CA LEU A 168 2.53 4.44 -2.18
C LEU A 168 2.84 4.71 -0.70
N ILE A 169 3.36 3.69 0.00
CA ILE A 169 3.62 3.75 1.44
C ILE A 169 4.96 3.10 1.75
N PHE A 170 5.87 3.89 2.34
CA PHE A 170 7.06 3.34 2.97
C PHE A 170 6.77 2.88 4.40
N ALA A 171 7.29 1.72 4.79
CA ALA A 171 7.23 1.20 6.14
C ALA A 171 8.57 0.57 6.55
N LYS A 172 9.14 1.09 7.64
CA LYS A 172 10.31 0.50 8.29
C LYS A 172 9.92 -0.77 9.04
N ASP A 173 10.87 -1.68 9.21
CA ASP A 173 10.71 -2.80 10.13
C ASP A 173 10.99 -2.35 11.57
N SER A 174 10.01 -1.69 12.16
CA SER A 174 10.11 -1.09 13.48
C SER A 174 8.82 -1.26 14.30
N PRO A 175 8.90 -1.24 15.64
CA PRO A 175 7.72 -1.28 16.50
C PRO A 175 6.72 -0.15 16.22
N LYS A 176 7.19 1.05 15.84
CA LYS A 176 6.31 2.19 15.53
C LYS A 176 5.57 2.00 14.22
N ALA A 177 6.25 1.48 13.18
CA ALA A 177 5.58 1.14 11.94
C ALA A 177 4.55 0.03 12.16
N LYS A 178 4.88 -0.99 12.96
CA LYS A 178 3.93 -2.04 13.33
C LYS A 178 2.70 -1.47 14.05
N GLU A 179 2.89 -0.63 15.06
CA GLU A 179 1.79 0.05 15.77
C GLU A 179 0.90 0.84 14.82
N PHE A 180 1.51 1.53 13.83
CA PHE A 180 0.76 2.28 12.83
C PHE A 180 -0.12 1.37 11.97
N PHE A 181 0.44 0.26 11.46
CA PHE A 181 -0.30 -0.68 10.62
C PHE A 181 -1.37 -1.45 11.41
N ASP A 182 -1.09 -1.85 12.64
CA ASP A 182 -2.08 -2.47 13.53
C ASP A 182 -3.28 -1.54 13.75
N LYS A 183 -3.03 -0.25 14.00
CA LYS A 183 -4.09 0.76 14.13
C LYS A 183 -4.84 1.01 12.83
N TRP A 184 -4.14 1.07 11.70
CA TRP A 184 -4.78 1.23 10.40
C TRP A 184 -5.68 0.04 10.07
N HIS A 185 -5.22 -1.18 10.32
CA HIS A 185 -5.99 -2.40 10.10
C HIS A 185 -7.24 -2.45 11.00
N GLU A 186 -7.10 -2.17 12.30
CA GLU A 186 -8.24 -2.05 13.25
C GLU A 186 -9.31 -1.09 12.74
N LEU A 187 -8.89 0.13 12.34
CA LEU A 187 -9.82 1.14 11.85
C LEU A 187 -10.42 0.77 10.49
N TYR A 188 -9.70 0.02 9.64
CA TYR A 188 -10.25 -0.48 8.39
C TYR A 188 -11.33 -1.55 8.64
N LEU A 189 -11.12 -2.46 9.59
CA LEU A 189 -12.16 -3.42 10.01
C LEU A 189 -13.41 -2.69 10.47
N HIS A 190 -13.28 -1.65 11.28
CA HIS A 190 -14.40 -0.79 11.67
C HIS A 190 -15.10 -0.14 10.46
N CYS A 191 -14.35 0.30 9.44
CA CYS A 191 -14.95 0.79 8.18
C CYS A 191 -15.80 -0.29 7.50
N VAL A 192 -15.28 -1.51 7.38
CA VAL A 192 -15.97 -2.64 6.73
C VAL A 192 -17.27 -3.00 7.48
N GLU A 193 -17.25 -3.08 8.80
CA GLU A 193 -18.42 -3.34 9.65
C GLU A 193 -19.52 -2.29 9.45
N ASN A 194 -19.13 -1.07 9.08
CA ASN A 194 -20.06 0.03 8.77
C ASN A 194 -20.38 0.14 7.26
N GLY A 195 -20.04 -0.88 6.44
CA GLY A 195 -20.33 -0.91 5.02
C GLY A 195 -19.51 0.10 4.20
N ILE A 196 -18.30 0.44 4.66
CA ILE A 196 -17.35 1.33 3.97
C ILE A 196 -16.09 0.54 3.65
N ASP A 197 -15.84 0.29 2.37
CA ASP A 197 -14.75 -0.53 1.86
C ASP A 197 -13.55 0.28 1.33
N VAL A 198 -13.34 1.49 1.86
CA VAL A 198 -12.28 2.43 1.46
C VAL A 198 -11.24 2.54 2.56
N ASP A 199 -10.02 2.13 2.27
CA ASP A 199 -8.88 2.08 3.20
C ASP A 199 -8.23 3.43 3.50
N GLN A 200 -8.32 4.40 2.58
CA GLN A 200 -7.69 5.71 2.72
C GLN A 200 -8.23 6.54 3.90
N LEU A 201 -9.53 6.37 4.24
CA LEU A 201 -10.11 7.03 5.42
C LEU A 201 -9.49 6.53 6.72
N SER A 202 -9.38 5.20 6.87
CA SER A 202 -8.76 4.58 8.04
C SER A 202 -7.27 4.85 8.15
N LEU A 203 -6.54 4.96 7.01
CA LEU A 203 -5.14 5.40 6.97
C LEU A 203 -4.96 6.77 7.64
N ASN A 204 -5.78 7.73 7.22
CA ASN A 204 -5.69 9.10 7.70
C ASN A 204 -6.20 9.26 9.14
N GLU A 205 -7.20 8.47 9.56
CA GLU A 205 -7.63 8.43 10.95
C GLU A 205 -6.57 7.77 11.85
N ALA A 206 -5.90 6.69 11.40
CA ALA A 206 -4.78 6.08 12.11
C ALA A 206 -3.65 7.10 12.33
N ASN A 207 -3.27 7.82 11.28
CA ASN A 207 -2.27 8.88 11.34
C ASN A 207 -2.63 9.95 12.37
N ARG A 208 -3.89 10.38 12.42
CA ARG A 208 -4.37 11.36 13.40
C ARG A 208 -4.36 10.81 14.84
N VAL A 209 -4.90 9.60 15.04
CA VAL A 209 -5.02 8.98 16.38
C VAL A 209 -3.65 8.77 17.02
N LEU A 210 -2.65 8.43 16.21
CA LEU A 210 -1.28 8.19 16.66
C LEU A 210 -0.39 9.44 16.70
N GLY A 211 -0.98 10.64 16.55
CA GLY A 211 -0.23 11.89 16.65
C GLY A 211 0.59 12.24 15.40
N PHE A 212 0.10 11.86 14.21
CA PHE A 212 0.67 12.22 12.90
C PHE A 212 2.06 11.63 12.62
N PRO A 213 2.27 10.30 12.74
CA PRO A 213 3.56 9.67 12.48
C PRO A 213 3.92 9.61 10.99
N LEU A 214 2.94 9.68 10.05
CA LEU A 214 3.20 9.65 8.61
C LEU A 214 4.01 10.86 8.17
N LYS A 215 5.13 10.60 7.51
CA LYS A 215 5.93 11.63 6.82
C LYS A 215 5.47 11.77 5.37
N GLU A 216 5.50 12.99 4.86
CA GLU A 216 5.16 13.27 3.46
C GLU A 216 6.32 12.88 2.54
N LEU A 217 6.01 12.02 1.57
CA LEU A 217 6.90 11.74 0.44
C LEU A 217 6.69 12.78 -0.67
N PRO A 218 7.72 13.07 -1.49
CA PRO A 218 7.60 13.96 -2.61
C PRO A 218 6.46 13.55 -3.56
N GLY A 219 5.72 14.54 -4.08
CA GLY A 219 4.52 14.31 -4.89
C GLY A 219 4.78 13.58 -6.21
N GLU A 220 5.97 13.71 -6.79
CA GLU A 220 6.42 13.01 -7.99
C GLU A 220 6.48 11.48 -7.85
N TRP A 221 6.40 10.97 -6.64
CA TRP A 221 6.37 9.53 -6.37
C TRP A 221 4.99 8.90 -6.64
N ASN A 222 3.96 9.70 -6.82
CA ASN A 222 2.59 9.23 -7.08
C ASN A 222 1.81 10.26 -7.93
N CYS A 223 2.26 10.49 -9.15
CA CYS A 223 1.63 11.40 -10.12
C CYS A 223 1.08 10.64 -11.35
#